data_8865d1f19a3e379cc64ff0aebc346bce
#
_entry.id   8865d1f19a3e379cc64ff0aebc346bce
#
_cell.length_a   1.000
_cell.length_b   1.000
_cell.length_c   1.000
_cell.angle_alpha   90.00
_cell.angle_beta   90.00
_cell.angle_gamma   90.00
#
_symmetry.space_group_name_H-M   'P 1'
#
loop_
_entity.id
_entity.type
_entity.pdbx_description
1 polymer ?
#
loop_
_entity_poly.entity_id
_entity_poly.type
_entity_poly.pdbx_seq_one_letter_code
_entity_poly.pdbx_strand_id
1 'polypeptide(L)'
;MKFLIIIIYLITIGFGYAIDKPDIKNLVLIENSKIYEEVIFKDKNQKNVNLNDYKGKLVILNFWATWCAPCREEMPSLDNLQFNQKLGNLKIFPINIGNENLSKSEIFFEELNIKNLEIYFDSSITLAKKFKLRGVPTTILFNKEGYEFARIIGSIDFNNEKFINWLKEYN
;
A
#
# COMPACT_ATOMS: atom_id res chain seq x y z
N MET A 1 9.79 38.37 53.58
CA MET A 1 9.38 38.37 52.18
C MET A 1 9.53 36.96 51.64
N LYS A 2 8.39 36.24 51.47
CA LYS A 2 8.40 34.89 50.93
C LYS A 2 8.10 34.99 49.41
N PHE A 3 9.07 34.67 48.58
CA PHE A 3 8.83 34.59 47.12
C PHE A 3 8.13 33.28 46.79
N LEU A 4 6.88 33.41 46.31
CA LEU A 4 6.05 32.32 45.83
C LEU A 4 6.44 32.08 44.37
N ILE A 5 7.19 31.02 44.08
CA ILE A 5 7.52 30.58 42.71
C ILE A 5 6.33 29.77 42.23
N ILE A 6 5.53 30.33 41.33
CA ILE A 6 4.44 29.62 40.62
C ILE A 6 5.08 28.93 39.42
N ILE A 7 5.28 27.63 39.53
CA ILE A 7 5.67 26.78 38.38
C ILE A 7 4.42 26.54 37.55
N ILE A 8 4.30 27.27 36.45
CA ILE A 8 3.27 26.99 35.43
C ILE A 8 3.71 25.77 34.63
N TYR A 9 3.15 24.60 34.94
CA TYR A 9 3.27 23.41 34.12
C TYR A 9 2.44 23.65 32.85
N LEU A 10 3.09 24.03 31.75
CA LEU A 10 2.50 24.00 30.42
C LEU A 10 2.32 22.53 30.01
N ILE A 11 1.14 21.99 30.29
CA ILE A 11 0.69 20.72 29.70
C ILE A 11 0.46 21.00 28.22
N THR A 12 1.46 20.72 27.39
CA THR A 12 1.27 20.64 25.94
C THR A 12 0.45 19.39 25.66
N ILE A 13 -0.87 19.56 25.64
CA ILE A 13 -1.77 18.56 25.10
C ILE A 13 -1.45 18.50 23.60
N GLY A 14 -0.64 17.53 23.20
CA GLY A 14 -0.46 17.21 21.82
C GLY A 14 -1.82 16.75 21.26
N PHE A 15 -2.52 17.65 20.60
CA PHE A 15 -3.64 17.26 19.75
C PHE A 15 -3.05 16.42 18.62
N GLY A 16 -3.02 15.12 18.80
CA GLY A 16 -2.88 14.20 17.68
C GLY A 16 -4.10 14.42 16.79
N TYR A 17 -3.91 15.14 15.69
CA TYR A 17 -4.93 15.21 14.65
C TYR A 17 -5.16 13.79 14.15
N ALA A 18 -6.32 13.23 14.44
CA ALA A 18 -6.74 12.00 13.81
C ALA A 18 -6.84 12.28 12.30
N ILE A 19 -6.06 11.54 11.52
CA ILE A 19 -6.11 11.65 10.05
C ILE A 19 -7.45 11.06 9.62
N ASP A 20 -8.36 11.91 9.16
CA ASP A 20 -9.69 11.48 8.75
C ASP A 20 -9.59 10.58 7.50
N LYS A 21 -10.17 9.40 7.60
CA LYS A 21 -10.29 8.46 6.49
C LYS A 21 -11.09 9.11 5.34
N PRO A 22 -10.59 9.05 4.08
CA PRO A 22 -11.39 9.51 2.94
C PRO A 22 -12.64 8.64 2.76
N ASP A 23 -13.71 9.22 2.27
CA ASP A 23 -14.94 8.50 1.96
C ASP A 23 -14.75 7.61 0.71
N ILE A 24 -14.10 6.48 0.95
CA ILE A 24 -13.86 5.40 -0.03
C ILE A 24 -14.44 4.13 0.57
N LYS A 25 -15.50 3.63 -0.05
CA LYS A 25 -16.31 2.51 0.44
C LYS A 25 -15.49 1.26 0.78
N ASN A 26 -14.47 0.97 -0.03
CA ASN A 26 -13.67 -0.26 0.08
C ASN A 26 -12.44 -0.12 0.97
N LEU A 27 -12.17 1.07 1.51
CA LEU A 27 -11.01 1.34 2.37
C LEU A 27 -11.35 1.02 3.82
N VAL A 28 -10.53 0.18 4.44
CA VAL A 28 -10.63 -0.24 5.84
C VAL A 28 -9.37 0.18 6.57
N LEU A 29 -9.51 0.95 7.65
CA LEU A 29 -8.40 1.28 8.55
C LEU A 29 -8.12 0.11 9.49
N ILE A 30 -6.85 -0.10 9.83
CA ILE A 30 -6.40 -1.13 10.76
C ILE A 30 -6.12 -0.47 12.11
N GLU A 31 -7.05 -0.62 13.06
CA GLU A 31 -6.95 0.00 14.40
C GLU A 31 -5.73 -0.49 15.18
N ASN A 32 -5.42 -1.80 15.08
CA ASN A 32 -4.24 -2.41 15.67
C ASN A 32 -3.20 -2.66 14.58
N SER A 33 -2.44 -1.63 14.23
CA SER A 33 -1.38 -1.70 13.23
C SER A 33 -0.46 -2.88 13.45
N LYS A 34 -0.16 -3.64 12.37
CA LYS A 34 0.61 -4.88 12.43
C LYS A 34 1.92 -4.74 11.68
N ILE A 35 2.99 -5.24 12.28
CA ILE A 35 4.22 -5.57 11.58
C ILE A 35 4.16 -7.04 11.18
N TYR A 36 4.56 -7.32 9.96
CA TYR A 36 4.70 -8.69 9.47
C TYR A 36 6.18 -9.04 9.34
N GLU A 37 6.57 -10.11 10.01
CA GLU A 37 7.89 -10.67 9.80
C GLU A 37 7.93 -11.35 8.41
N GLU A 38 9.07 -11.20 7.70
CA GLU A 38 9.35 -11.90 6.44
C GLU A 38 8.24 -11.79 5.38
N VAL A 39 7.98 -10.59 4.89
CA VAL A 39 7.16 -10.39 3.69
C VAL A 39 8.08 -10.45 2.48
N ILE A 40 8.16 -11.63 1.87
CA ILE A 40 9.06 -11.89 0.74
C ILE A 40 8.23 -12.34 -0.46
N PHE A 41 8.51 -11.75 -1.61
CA PHE A 41 7.92 -12.08 -2.91
C PHE A 41 9.01 -12.07 -3.99
N LYS A 42 8.68 -12.41 -5.22
CA LYS A 42 9.63 -12.49 -6.33
C LYS A 42 9.45 -11.34 -7.31
N ASP A 43 10.55 -10.81 -7.83
CA ASP A 43 10.51 -9.96 -9.02
C ASP A 43 10.37 -10.80 -10.30
N LYS A 44 10.31 -10.15 -11.46
CA LYS A 44 10.21 -10.81 -12.78
C LYS A 44 11.40 -11.74 -13.10
N ASN A 45 12.55 -11.53 -12.45
CA ASN A 45 13.77 -12.35 -12.60
C ASN A 45 13.87 -13.45 -11.53
N GLN A 46 12.79 -13.73 -10.78
CA GLN A 46 12.74 -14.70 -9.69
C GLN A 46 13.64 -14.37 -8.48
N LYS A 47 14.12 -13.13 -8.39
CA LYS A 47 14.89 -12.65 -7.24
C LYS A 47 13.96 -12.31 -6.08
N ASN A 48 14.38 -12.63 -4.86
CA ASN A 48 13.64 -12.26 -3.66
C ASN A 48 13.64 -10.74 -3.46
N VAL A 49 12.47 -10.22 -3.16
CA VAL A 49 12.24 -8.85 -2.68
C VAL A 49 11.68 -8.95 -1.27
N ASN A 50 12.31 -8.27 -0.32
CA ASN A 50 11.88 -8.25 1.07
C ASN A 50 11.27 -6.88 1.39
N LEU A 51 10.06 -6.85 1.93
CA LEU A 51 9.38 -5.61 2.31
C LEU A 51 10.21 -4.80 3.33
N ASN A 52 10.96 -5.45 4.21
CA ASN A 52 11.80 -4.78 5.21
C ASN A 52 12.88 -3.88 4.59
N ASP A 53 13.30 -4.12 3.35
CA ASP A 53 14.29 -3.31 2.64
C ASP A 53 13.72 -1.95 2.22
N TYR A 54 12.41 -1.76 2.37
CA TYR A 54 11.66 -0.56 2.00
C TYR A 54 11.17 0.26 3.20
N LYS A 55 11.68 -0.02 4.42
CA LYS A 55 11.45 0.86 5.57
C LYS A 55 11.89 2.28 5.24
N GLY A 56 11.16 3.25 5.73
CA GLY A 56 11.30 4.66 5.38
C GLY A 56 10.46 5.09 4.18
N LYS A 57 9.77 4.16 3.51
CA LYS A 57 8.85 4.45 2.39
C LYS A 57 7.41 4.15 2.76
N LEU A 58 6.49 4.90 2.17
CA LEU A 58 5.09 4.48 2.06
C LEU A 58 5.03 3.33 1.04
N VAL A 59 4.56 2.15 1.45
CA VAL A 59 4.51 0.98 0.57
C VAL A 59 3.09 0.53 0.34
N ILE A 60 2.79 0.20 -0.92
CA ILE A 60 1.54 -0.42 -1.35
C ILE A 60 1.83 -1.80 -1.92
N LEU A 61 1.24 -2.85 -1.33
CA LEU A 61 1.18 -4.17 -1.94
C LEU A 61 -0.20 -4.34 -2.56
N ASN A 62 -0.28 -4.46 -3.88
CA ASN A 62 -1.52 -4.70 -4.60
C ASN A 62 -1.51 -6.15 -5.13
N PHE A 63 -2.45 -6.97 -4.65
CA PHE A 63 -2.59 -8.36 -5.04
C PHE A 63 -3.59 -8.49 -6.18
N TRP A 64 -3.18 -9.09 -7.29
CA TRP A 64 -3.94 -9.14 -8.52
C TRP A 64 -3.75 -10.46 -9.31
N ALA A 65 -4.52 -10.63 -10.39
CA ALA A 65 -4.37 -11.72 -11.35
C ALA A 65 -4.87 -11.28 -12.75
N THR A 66 -4.41 -11.93 -13.82
CA THR A 66 -4.77 -11.53 -15.20
C THR A 66 -6.24 -11.78 -15.53
N TRP A 67 -6.86 -12.78 -14.91
CA TRP A 67 -8.28 -13.12 -15.05
C TRP A 67 -9.24 -12.25 -14.23
N CYS A 68 -8.70 -11.35 -13.41
CA CYS A 68 -9.47 -10.50 -12.50
C CYS A 68 -9.91 -9.21 -13.22
N ALA A 69 -11.17 -9.12 -13.64
CA ALA A 69 -11.71 -7.95 -14.34
C ALA A 69 -11.59 -6.64 -13.52
N PRO A 70 -11.93 -6.57 -12.21
CA PRO A 70 -11.73 -5.36 -11.42
C PRO A 70 -10.26 -4.96 -11.27
N CYS A 71 -9.32 -5.93 -11.29
CA CYS A 71 -7.89 -5.62 -11.27
C CYS A 71 -7.47 -4.90 -12.56
N ARG A 72 -8.01 -5.33 -13.69
CA ARG A 72 -7.80 -4.68 -15.01
C ARG A 72 -8.27 -3.24 -15.01
N GLU A 73 -9.40 -2.95 -14.37
CA GLU A 73 -9.98 -1.61 -14.29
C GLU A 73 -9.11 -0.66 -13.44
N GLU A 74 -8.57 -1.11 -12.32
CA GLU A 74 -7.81 -0.24 -11.40
C GLU A 74 -6.34 -0.05 -11.79
N MET A 75 -5.73 -1.01 -12.50
CA MET A 75 -4.28 -1.05 -12.74
C MET A 75 -3.71 0.21 -13.42
N PRO A 76 -4.38 0.84 -14.42
CA PRO A 76 -3.89 2.09 -15.00
C PRO A 76 -3.83 3.25 -14.00
N SER A 77 -4.79 3.35 -13.08
CA SER A 77 -4.78 4.38 -12.04
C SER A 77 -3.70 4.11 -10.99
N LEU A 78 -3.43 2.84 -10.68
CA LEU A 78 -2.34 2.43 -9.80
C LEU A 78 -0.97 2.75 -10.42
N ASP A 79 -0.82 2.56 -11.74
CA ASP A 79 0.37 2.92 -12.50
C ASP A 79 0.67 4.43 -12.42
N ASN A 80 -0.36 5.26 -12.59
CA ASN A 80 -0.24 6.71 -12.44
C ASN A 80 0.18 7.11 -11.03
N LEU A 81 -0.34 6.43 -10.01
CA LEU A 81 -0.04 6.72 -8.60
C LEU A 81 1.44 6.54 -8.28
N GLN A 82 2.14 5.57 -8.91
CA GLN A 82 3.56 5.27 -8.64
C GLN A 82 4.46 6.50 -8.83
N PHE A 83 4.15 7.37 -9.78
CA PHE A 83 4.91 8.58 -10.08
C PHE A 83 4.18 9.88 -9.71
N ASN A 84 3.21 9.80 -8.81
CA ASN A 84 2.52 10.99 -8.34
C ASN A 84 3.49 11.88 -7.56
N GLN A 85 3.71 13.11 -8.04
CA GLN A 85 4.67 14.07 -7.45
C GLN A 85 4.35 14.43 -5.99
N LYS A 86 3.09 14.27 -5.57
CA LYS A 86 2.67 14.50 -4.17
C LYS A 86 3.14 13.40 -3.21
N LEU A 87 3.58 12.24 -3.75
CA LEU A 87 3.95 11.03 -3.02
C LEU A 87 5.38 10.58 -3.36
N GLY A 88 6.34 11.48 -3.20
CA GLY A 88 7.73 11.27 -3.64
C GLY A 88 8.46 10.08 -3.01
N ASN A 89 7.93 9.52 -1.93
CA ASN A 89 8.53 8.40 -1.21
C ASN A 89 7.67 7.11 -1.26
N LEU A 90 6.75 7.03 -2.24
CA LEU A 90 5.90 5.87 -2.46
C LEU A 90 6.62 4.77 -3.25
N LYS A 91 6.41 3.52 -2.86
CA LYS A 91 6.74 2.33 -3.64
C LYS A 91 5.52 1.40 -3.74
N ILE A 92 5.16 1.02 -4.96
CA ILE A 92 4.06 0.10 -5.24
C ILE A 92 4.61 -1.22 -5.77
N PHE A 93 4.07 -2.32 -5.26
CA PHE A 93 4.35 -3.68 -5.66
C PHE A 93 3.06 -4.36 -6.12
N PRO A 94 2.76 -4.41 -7.42
CA PRO A 94 1.68 -5.23 -7.94
C PRO A 94 2.12 -6.70 -7.97
N ILE A 95 1.58 -7.50 -7.05
CA ILE A 95 1.96 -8.89 -6.82
C ILE A 95 0.92 -9.81 -7.47
N ASN A 96 1.31 -10.52 -8.53
CA ASN A 96 0.45 -11.52 -9.16
C ASN A 96 0.37 -12.77 -8.28
N ILE A 97 -0.86 -13.18 -7.95
CA ILE A 97 -1.17 -14.39 -7.18
C ILE A 97 -1.95 -15.42 -8.01
N GLY A 98 -2.13 -15.18 -9.31
CA GLY A 98 -2.91 -16.01 -10.22
C GLY A 98 -2.25 -17.33 -10.61
N ASN A 99 -1.06 -17.65 -10.10
CA ASN A 99 -0.24 -18.80 -10.52
C ASN A 99 0.04 -18.80 -12.02
N GLU A 100 0.37 -17.63 -12.54
CA GLU A 100 0.57 -17.39 -13.98
C GLU A 100 2.04 -17.18 -14.28
N ASN A 101 2.44 -17.45 -15.52
CA ASN A 101 3.79 -17.18 -15.97
C ASN A 101 4.01 -15.69 -16.26
N LEU A 102 5.28 -15.29 -16.35
CA LEU A 102 5.68 -13.92 -16.63
C LEU A 102 5.03 -13.38 -17.91
N SER A 103 5.03 -14.17 -18.98
CA SER A 103 4.52 -13.74 -20.30
C SER A 103 3.05 -13.29 -20.24
N LYS A 104 2.19 -14.00 -19.50
CA LYS A 104 0.78 -13.57 -19.32
C LYS A 104 0.67 -12.22 -18.59
N SER A 105 1.51 -12.01 -17.58
CA SER A 105 1.55 -10.76 -16.85
C SER A 105 2.09 -9.61 -17.71
N GLU A 106 3.08 -9.87 -18.55
CA GLU A 106 3.62 -8.88 -19.50
C GLU A 106 2.56 -8.47 -20.53
N ILE A 107 1.85 -9.43 -21.14
CA ILE A 107 0.75 -9.16 -22.08
C ILE A 107 -0.33 -8.31 -21.39
N PHE A 108 -0.70 -8.65 -20.16
CA PHE A 108 -1.67 -7.87 -19.39
C PHE A 108 -1.21 -6.41 -19.19
N PHE A 109 0.05 -6.19 -18.84
CA PHE A 109 0.61 -4.85 -18.66
C PHE A 109 0.68 -4.09 -19.99
N GLU A 110 1.06 -4.75 -21.08
CA GLU A 110 1.10 -4.19 -22.43
C GLU A 110 -0.31 -3.74 -22.90
N GLU A 111 -1.32 -4.61 -22.77
CA GLU A 111 -2.70 -4.32 -23.14
C GLU A 111 -3.28 -3.11 -22.38
N LEU A 112 -2.85 -2.88 -21.14
CA LEU A 112 -3.29 -1.77 -20.30
C LEU A 112 -2.34 -0.55 -20.38
N ASN A 113 -1.27 -0.63 -21.19
CA ASN A 113 -0.28 0.43 -21.35
C ASN A 113 0.37 0.83 -20.01
N ILE A 114 0.64 -0.15 -19.13
CA ILE A 114 1.31 0.04 -17.84
C ILE A 114 2.80 0.30 -18.10
N LYS A 115 3.34 1.38 -17.54
CA LYS A 115 4.72 1.84 -17.83
C LYS A 115 5.59 2.01 -16.59
N ASN A 116 4.96 2.28 -15.45
CA ASN A 116 5.64 2.73 -14.25
C ASN A 116 5.73 1.63 -13.19
N LEU A 117 4.88 0.61 -13.29
CA LEU A 117 4.87 -0.53 -12.39
C LEU A 117 5.73 -1.67 -12.94
N GLU A 118 6.34 -2.41 -12.02
CA GLU A 118 7.05 -3.65 -12.30
C GLU A 118 6.19 -4.85 -11.89
N ILE A 119 6.45 -6.02 -12.47
CA ILE A 119 5.70 -7.25 -12.18
C ILE A 119 6.38 -8.02 -11.06
N TYR A 120 5.58 -8.42 -10.05
CA TYR A 120 6.00 -9.25 -8.93
C TYR A 120 5.09 -10.47 -8.77
N PHE A 121 5.57 -11.51 -8.08
CA PHE A 121 4.87 -12.78 -7.95
C PHE A 121 4.90 -13.31 -6.50
N ASP A 122 3.77 -13.88 -6.07
CA ASP A 122 3.66 -14.76 -4.91
C ASP A 122 3.26 -16.16 -5.39
N SER A 123 4.18 -16.83 -6.10
CA SER A 123 3.92 -18.10 -6.80
C SER A 123 3.46 -19.23 -5.87
N SER A 124 3.80 -19.16 -4.59
CA SER A 124 3.41 -20.16 -3.58
C SER A 124 2.15 -19.79 -2.81
N ILE A 125 1.51 -18.67 -3.17
CA ILE A 125 0.35 -18.10 -2.48
C ILE A 125 0.63 -17.90 -0.97
N THR A 126 1.90 -17.69 -0.63
CA THR A 126 2.38 -17.57 0.74
C THR A 126 1.89 -16.28 1.38
N LEU A 127 2.00 -15.17 0.64
CA LEU A 127 1.55 -13.86 1.11
C LEU A 127 0.03 -13.78 1.13
N ALA A 128 -0.66 -14.35 0.14
CA ALA A 128 -2.11 -14.42 0.14
C ALA A 128 -2.64 -15.09 1.42
N LYS A 129 -2.00 -16.19 1.86
CA LYS A 129 -2.32 -16.84 3.13
C LYS A 129 -1.92 -16.01 4.34
N LYS A 130 -0.69 -15.46 4.36
CA LYS A 130 -0.15 -14.62 5.45
C LYS A 130 -1.06 -13.42 5.73
N PHE A 131 -1.51 -12.73 4.69
CA PHE A 131 -2.40 -11.57 4.79
C PHE A 131 -3.88 -11.94 4.88
N LYS A 132 -4.23 -13.24 4.81
CA LYS A 132 -5.60 -13.76 4.84
C LYS A 132 -6.47 -13.08 3.77
N LEU A 133 -5.97 -13.01 2.54
CA LEU A 133 -6.70 -12.42 1.43
C LEU A 133 -7.96 -13.23 1.15
N ARG A 134 -9.07 -12.55 0.89
CA ARG A 134 -10.36 -13.16 0.54
C ARG A 134 -10.63 -13.16 -0.98
N GLY A 135 -9.83 -12.45 -1.74
CA GLY A 135 -9.95 -12.28 -3.19
C GLY A 135 -9.04 -11.20 -3.72
N VAL A 136 -9.12 -10.97 -5.02
CA VAL A 136 -8.42 -9.93 -5.76
C VAL A 136 -9.42 -8.99 -6.44
N PRO A 137 -9.09 -7.69 -6.59
CA PRO A 137 -7.92 -7.06 -6.03
C PRO A 137 -8.01 -6.87 -4.52
N THR A 138 -6.89 -6.94 -3.85
CA THR A 138 -6.76 -6.49 -2.46
C THR A 138 -5.47 -5.69 -2.36
N THR A 139 -5.57 -4.49 -1.81
CA THR A 139 -4.43 -3.59 -1.61
C THR A 139 -4.15 -3.42 -0.14
N ILE A 140 -2.89 -3.56 0.28
CA ILE A 140 -2.44 -3.39 1.66
C ILE A 140 -1.45 -2.22 1.69
N LEU A 141 -1.65 -1.31 2.64
CA LEU A 141 -0.88 -0.09 2.78
C LEU A 141 -0.03 -0.15 4.05
N PHE A 142 1.28 0.11 3.88
CA PHE A 142 2.27 0.14 4.95
C PHE A 142 2.87 1.53 5.07
N ASN A 143 2.95 2.04 6.30
CA ASN A 143 3.61 3.30 6.59
C ASN A 143 5.14 3.16 6.57
N LYS A 144 5.85 4.27 6.80
CA LYS A 144 7.33 4.33 6.77
C LYS A 144 8.00 3.41 7.81
N GLU A 145 7.34 3.14 8.91
CA GLU A 145 7.81 2.24 9.96
C GLU A 145 7.59 0.76 9.61
N GLY A 146 6.84 0.47 8.53
CA GLY A 146 6.52 -0.89 8.08
C GLY A 146 5.29 -1.48 8.74
N TYR A 147 4.44 -0.65 9.37
CA TYR A 147 3.15 -1.09 9.90
C TYR A 147 2.07 -1.07 8.82
N GLU A 148 1.29 -2.12 8.75
CA GLU A 148 0.03 -2.11 8.02
C GLU A 148 -0.94 -1.16 8.72
N PHE A 149 -1.43 -0.14 8.01
CA PHE A 149 -2.36 0.85 8.56
C PHE A 149 -3.72 0.86 7.86
N ALA A 150 -3.80 0.33 6.63
CA ALA A 150 -5.06 0.25 5.90
C ALA A 150 -5.07 -0.87 4.85
N ARG A 151 -6.29 -1.26 4.44
CA ARG A 151 -6.55 -2.16 3.31
C ARG A 151 -7.63 -1.61 2.41
N ILE A 152 -7.54 -1.92 1.13
CA ILE A 152 -8.61 -1.74 0.16
C ILE A 152 -9.03 -3.13 -0.32
N ILE A 153 -10.31 -3.46 -0.17
CA ILE A 153 -10.87 -4.77 -0.54
C ILE A 153 -11.76 -4.58 -1.76
N GLY A 154 -11.28 -4.98 -2.92
CA GLY A 154 -11.87 -4.65 -4.22
C GLY A 154 -11.20 -3.44 -4.87
N SER A 155 -11.62 -3.10 -6.10
CA SER A 155 -11.02 -2.04 -6.90
C SER A 155 -11.43 -0.63 -6.44
N ILE A 156 -10.52 0.32 -6.65
CA ILE A 156 -10.77 1.75 -6.54
C ILE A 156 -10.08 2.49 -7.70
N ASP A 157 -10.46 3.74 -7.91
CA ASP A 157 -9.67 4.66 -8.72
C ASP A 157 -8.57 5.30 -7.87
N PHE A 158 -7.32 4.89 -8.08
CA PHE A 158 -6.15 5.42 -7.39
C PHE A 158 -5.79 6.86 -7.80
N ASN A 159 -6.40 7.43 -8.86
CA ASN A 159 -6.30 8.85 -9.20
C ASN A 159 -7.19 9.74 -8.32
N ASN A 160 -7.98 9.17 -7.41
CA ASN A 160 -8.86 9.94 -6.54
C ASN A 160 -8.05 10.90 -5.65
N GLU A 161 -8.27 12.21 -5.83
CA GLU A 161 -7.54 13.26 -5.11
C GLU A 161 -7.70 13.18 -3.58
N LYS A 162 -8.85 12.76 -3.07
CA LYS A 162 -9.05 12.59 -1.62
C LYS A 162 -8.18 11.45 -1.08
N PHE A 163 -8.05 10.36 -1.86
CA PHE A 163 -7.16 9.25 -1.53
C PHE A 163 -5.70 9.67 -1.54
N ILE A 164 -5.26 10.36 -2.60
CA ILE A 164 -3.88 10.85 -2.74
C ILE A 164 -3.53 11.82 -1.60
N ASN A 165 -4.41 12.76 -1.29
CA ASN A 165 -4.18 13.72 -0.21
C ASN A 165 -4.12 13.04 1.16
N TRP A 166 -4.95 12.01 1.39
CA TRP A 166 -4.89 11.21 2.61
C TRP A 166 -3.58 10.41 2.71
N LEU A 167 -3.11 9.80 1.62
CA LEU A 167 -1.84 9.07 1.60
C LEU A 167 -0.63 9.95 1.93
N LYS A 168 -0.67 11.25 1.62
CA LYS A 168 0.42 12.19 1.96
C LYS A 168 0.72 12.25 3.44
N GLU A 169 -0.26 12.04 4.29
CA GLU A 169 -0.08 12.05 5.74
C GLU A 169 0.79 10.87 6.24
N TYR A 170 0.95 9.83 5.40
CA TYR A 170 1.77 8.64 5.67
C TYR A 170 3.05 8.57 4.84
N ASN A 171 3.28 9.57 3.94
CA ASN A 171 4.39 9.58 2.97
C ASN A 171 5.65 10.31 3.45
#